data_8f701ce381999bf3e6b439224bc06fc3
#
_entry.id   8f701ce381999bf3e6b439224bc06fc3
#
_cell.length_a   1.000
_cell.length_b   1.000
_cell.length_c   1.000
_cell.angle_alpha   90.00
_cell.angle_beta   90.00
_cell.angle_gamma   90.00
#
_symmetry.space_group_name_H-M   'P 1'
#
loop_
_entity.id
_entity.type
_entity.pdbx_description
1 polymer ?
#
loop_
_entity_poly.entity_id
_entity_poly.type
_entity_poly.pdbx_seq_one_letter_code
_entity_poly.pdbx_strand_id
1 'polypeptide(L)'
;MSATPGSPRPTPLRVDVVIPVLNEAHVLEKSVTEVRAFLAANSDWDWRVVVVDNGSTDGTDRVAKMLVERHGDVQFVQLPQRGRGRALRQAWTQSDADIMSYTDVDLSTELAALPKLVNGVASGQYDLGTGSRLLPDSQTTRSFKREFISRCYNLMIKAVLWTSFSDAQCGFKVVSRRVVQEIVPNIKDQAWFFDTELLVLAEKHGYKIMDIPVRWIEDDDSRVKIVKTAWDDIKGVARLRWTLWFGTFQPASASLPVSSRAPGA
;
A
#
# COMPACT_ATOMS: atom_id res chain seq x y z
N MET A 1 29.25 -36.82 22.61
CA MET A 1 29.03 -35.76 21.62
C MET A 1 27.84 -34.95 22.09
N SER A 2 28.08 -33.79 22.67
CA SER A 2 27.04 -32.93 23.25
C SER A 2 26.46 -32.04 22.15
N ALA A 3 25.16 -32.18 21.90
CA ALA A 3 24.45 -31.35 20.94
C ALA A 3 24.35 -29.92 21.51
N THR A 4 24.91 -28.97 20.79
CA THR A 4 24.76 -27.53 21.08
C THR A 4 23.28 -27.16 21.02
N PRO A 5 22.71 -26.44 22.03
CA PRO A 5 21.33 -25.97 21.97
C PRO A 5 21.18 -25.06 20.75
N GLY A 6 20.21 -25.38 19.87
CA GLY A 6 19.96 -24.65 18.65
C GLY A 6 19.67 -23.17 18.92
N SER A 7 20.27 -22.29 18.15
CA SER A 7 19.91 -20.88 18.10
C SER A 7 18.40 -20.73 17.93
N PRO A 8 17.74 -19.79 18.62
CA PRO A 8 16.32 -19.55 18.43
C PRO A 8 16.07 -19.28 16.93
N ARG A 9 15.10 -19.97 16.34
CA ARG A 9 14.69 -19.70 14.96
C ARG A 9 14.30 -18.22 14.89
N PRO A 10 14.78 -17.46 13.88
CA PRO A 10 14.34 -16.08 13.74
C PRO A 10 12.82 -16.06 13.62
N THR A 11 12.19 -15.15 14.34
CA THR A 11 10.74 -14.93 14.23
C THR A 11 10.41 -14.65 12.78
N PRO A 12 9.44 -15.33 12.16
CA PRO A 12 9.08 -15.07 10.77
C PRO A 12 8.65 -13.62 10.59
N LEU A 13 9.02 -13.04 9.45
CA LEU A 13 8.64 -11.69 9.06
C LEU A 13 7.11 -11.60 8.97
N ARG A 14 6.49 -10.68 9.70
CA ARG A 14 5.04 -10.48 9.64
C ARG A 14 4.69 -9.45 8.57
N VAL A 15 3.80 -9.84 7.65
CA VAL A 15 3.42 -9.03 6.49
C VAL A 15 1.90 -8.94 6.39
N ASP A 16 1.36 -7.73 6.41
CA ASP A 16 -0.05 -7.48 6.12
C ASP A 16 -0.22 -7.05 4.66
N VAL A 17 -1.08 -7.75 3.92
CA VAL A 17 -1.49 -7.40 2.57
C VAL A 17 -2.89 -6.81 2.62
N VAL A 18 -2.99 -5.49 2.49
CA VAL A 18 -4.24 -4.75 2.60
C VAL A 18 -4.94 -4.68 1.23
N ILE A 19 -6.23 -4.94 1.22
CA ILE A 19 -7.11 -4.81 0.04
C ILE A 19 -8.22 -3.82 0.39
N PRO A 20 -8.09 -2.53 0.01
CA PRO A 20 -9.16 -1.56 0.20
C PRO A 20 -10.29 -1.80 -0.80
N VAL A 21 -11.54 -1.85 -0.32
CA VAL A 21 -12.70 -2.17 -1.15
C VAL A 21 -13.83 -1.15 -1.00
N LEU A 22 -14.56 -0.92 -2.11
CA LEU A 22 -15.78 -0.11 -2.13
C LEU A 22 -16.75 -0.63 -3.19
N ASN A 23 -17.80 -1.33 -2.78
CA ASN A 23 -18.77 -1.97 -3.66
C ASN A 23 -18.15 -3.01 -4.60
N GLU A 24 -17.42 -3.97 -4.02
CA GLU A 24 -16.66 -4.99 -4.75
C GLU A 24 -17.11 -6.43 -4.38
N ALA A 25 -18.39 -6.59 -3.98
CA ALA A 25 -18.93 -7.89 -3.56
C ALA A 25 -18.72 -9.01 -4.62
N HIS A 26 -18.78 -8.64 -5.90
CA HIS A 26 -18.71 -9.58 -7.03
C HIS A 26 -17.31 -10.15 -7.31
N VAL A 27 -16.22 -9.45 -6.90
CA VAL A 27 -14.83 -9.87 -7.15
C VAL A 27 -14.06 -10.22 -5.88
N LEU A 28 -14.50 -9.76 -4.71
CA LEU A 28 -13.75 -9.83 -3.46
C LEU A 28 -13.32 -11.26 -3.09
N GLU A 29 -14.23 -12.24 -3.16
CA GLU A 29 -13.90 -13.63 -2.79
C GLU A 29 -12.82 -14.21 -3.70
N LYS A 30 -12.92 -13.97 -5.01
CA LYS A 30 -11.91 -14.41 -5.98
C LYS A 30 -10.56 -13.78 -5.67
N SER A 31 -10.52 -12.47 -5.49
CA SER A 31 -9.28 -11.72 -5.28
C SER A 31 -8.57 -12.12 -3.99
N VAL A 32 -9.30 -12.24 -2.88
CA VAL A 32 -8.74 -12.71 -1.60
C VAL A 32 -8.21 -14.14 -1.73
N THR A 33 -8.94 -15.02 -2.41
CA THR A 33 -8.49 -16.40 -2.64
C THR A 33 -7.19 -16.44 -3.44
N GLU A 34 -7.09 -15.62 -4.50
CA GLU A 34 -5.90 -15.55 -5.36
C GLU A 34 -4.68 -15.00 -4.59
N VAL A 35 -4.86 -13.91 -3.83
CA VAL A 35 -3.79 -13.34 -2.99
C VAL A 35 -3.32 -14.36 -1.96
N ARG A 36 -4.23 -15.05 -1.26
CA ARG A 36 -3.88 -16.08 -0.27
C ARG A 36 -3.11 -17.25 -0.90
N ALA A 37 -3.59 -17.76 -2.04
CA ALA A 37 -2.93 -18.83 -2.76
C ALA A 37 -1.51 -18.43 -3.21
N PHE A 38 -1.36 -17.18 -3.70
CA PHE A 38 -0.06 -16.64 -4.09
C PHE A 38 0.90 -16.56 -2.89
N LEU A 39 0.46 -15.99 -1.76
CA LEU A 39 1.28 -15.84 -0.56
C LEU A 39 1.73 -17.19 0.01
N ALA A 40 0.81 -18.15 0.08
CA ALA A 40 1.11 -19.51 0.56
C ALA A 40 2.13 -20.26 -0.33
N ALA A 41 2.15 -19.97 -1.62
CA ALA A 41 3.05 -20.63 -2.58
C ALA A 41 4.40 -19.92 -2.73
N ASN A 42 4.50 -18.62 -2.42
CA ASN A 42 5.65 -17.77 -2.79
C ASN A 42 6.31 -17.04 -1.61
N SER A 43 5.89 -17.31 -0.36
CA SER A 43 6.50 -16.70 0.82
C SER A 43 6.52 -17.65 2.01
N ASP A 44 7.50 -17.46 2.88
CA ASP A 44 7.65 -18.08 4.20
C ASP A 44 7.31 -17.09 5.34
N TRP A 45 6.63 -15.98 5.00
CA TRP A 45 6.25 -14.95 5.95
C TRP A 45 5.06 -15.40 6.81
N ASP A 46 4.95 -14.82 8.00
CA ASP A 46 3.70 -14.79 8.77
C ASP A 46 2.80 -13.69 8.20
N TRP A 47 1.97 -14.06 7.21
CA TRP A 47 1.19 -13.09 6.45
C TRP A 47 -0.30 -13.10 6.81
N ARG A 48 -0.94 -11.96 6.62
CA ARG A 48 -2.40 -11.79 6.71
C ARG A 48 -2.90 -10.98 5.52
N VAL A 49 -4.10 -11.31 5.05
CA VAL A 49 -4.86 -10.48 4.11
C VAL A 49 -5.85 -9.64 4.91
N VAL A 50 -5.76 -8.32 4.79
CA VAL A 50 -6.62 -7.38 5.52
C VAL A 50 -7.56 -6.68 4.55
N VAL A 51 -8.81 -7.11 4.51
CA VAL A 51 -9.87 -6.47 3.70
C VAL A 51 -10.37 -5.24 4.44
N VAL A 52 -10.34 -4.07 3.79
CA VAL A 52 -10.81 -2.82 4.39
C VAL A 52 -11.94 -2.23 3.57
N ASP A 53 -13.16 -2.40 4.05
CA ASP A 53 -14.35 -1.81 3.45
C ASP A 53 -14.48 -0.34 3.83
N ASN A 54 -14.54 0.52 2.82
CA ASN A 54 -14.64 1.96 3.03
C ASN A 54 -16.03 2.52 2.66
N GLY A 55 -17.08 1.88 3.18
CA GLY A 55 -18.47 2.33 3.09
C GLY A 55 -19.23 1.73 1.92
N SER A 56 -19.08 0.44 1.67
CA SER A 56 -19.85 -0.31 0.68
C SER A 56 -21.33 -0.43 1.05
N THR A 57 -22.17 -0.61 0.02
CA THR A 57 -23.61 -0.74 0.14
C THR A 57 -24.18 -1.92 -0.66
N ASP A 58 -23.33 -2.71 -1.31
CA ASP A 58 -23.68 -3.80 -2.23
C ASP A 58 -23.60 -5.21 -1.61
N GLY A 59 -23.22 -5.30 -0.34
CA GLY A 59 -23.00 -6.57 0.37
C GLY A 59 -21.55 -7.02 0.42
N THR A 60 -20.58 -6.17 0.04
CA THR A 60 -19.15 -6.42 0.20
C THR A 60 -18.80 -6.82 1.62
N ASP A 61 -19.40 -6.19 2.64
CA ASP A 61 -19.20 -6.49 4.05
C ASP A 61 -19.60 -7.92 4.42
N ARG A 62 -20.66 -8.45 3.81
CA ARG A 62 -21.11 -9.83 4.03
C ARG A 62 -20.10 -10.83 3.47
N VAL A 63 -19.60 -10.57 2.26
CA VAL A 63 -18.55 -11.41 1.65
C VAL A 63 -17.27 -11.38 2.49
N ALA A 64 -16.85 -10.20 2.95
CA ALA A 64 -15.66 -10.07 3.79
C ALA A 64 -15.79 -10.83 5.12
N LYS A 65 -16.94 -10.73 5.82
CA LYS A 65 -17.20 -11.48 7.06
C LYS A 65 -17.16 -12.99 6.84
N MET A 66 -17.78 -13.47 5.76
CA MET A 66 -17.73 -14.89 5.37
C MET A 66 -16.27 -15.36 5.14
N LEU A 67 -15.43 -14.54 4.52
CA LEU A 67 -14.01 -14.86 4.30
C LEU A 67 -13.23 -14.95 5.62
N VAL A 68 -13.50 -14.07 6.58
CA VAL A 68 -12.89 -14.13 7.93
C VAL A 68 -13.30 -15.40 8.68
N GLU A 69 -14.58 -15.78 8.61
CA GLU A 69 -15.08 -17.00 9.25
C GLU A 69 -14.44 -18.27 8.65
N ARG A 70 -14.16 -18.24 7.34
CA ARG A 70 -13.61 -19.38 6.60
C ARG A 70 -12.08 -19.50 6.70
N HIS A 71 -11.38 -18.38 6.96
CA HIS A 71 -9.93 -18.29 6.85
C HIS A 71 -9.32 -17.53 8.03
N GLY A 72 -8.49 -18.19 8.82
CA GLY A 72 -7.83 -17.59 9.99
C GLY A 72 -6.77 -16.54 9.68
N ASP A 73 -6.32 -16.47 8.42
CA ASP A 73 -5.34 -15.53 7.90
C ASP A 73 -5.97 -14.31 7.18
N VAL A 74 -7.31 -14.18 7.24
CA VAL A 74 -8.05 -13.03 6.71
C VAL A 74 -8.59 -12.18 7.85
N GLN A 75 -8.40 -10.88 7.76
CA GLN A 75 -8.98 -9.89 8.68
C GLN A 75 -9.90 -8.94 7.92
N PHE A 76 -10.89 -8.39 8.62
CA PHE A 76 -11.84 -7.45 8.06
C PHE A 76 -11.94 -6.19 8.93
N VAL A 77 -11.83 -5.03 8.30
CA VAL A 77 -12.02 -3.72 8.92
C VAL A 77 -13.11 -2.99 8.13
N GLN A 78 -14.13 -2.49 8.82
CA GLN A 78 -15.22 -1.73 8.20
C GLN A 78 -15.16 -0.27 8.62
N LEU A 79 -15.19 0.63 7.64
CA LEU A 79 -15.22 2.06 7.84
C LEU A 79 -16.55 2.64 7.34
N PRO A 80 -17.18 3.56 8.09
CA PRO A 80 -18.45 4.15 7.66
C PRO A 80 -18.30 5.20 6.56
N GLN A 81 -17.08 5.66 6.30
CA GLN A 81 -16.80 6.76 5.38
C GLN A 81 -15.93 6.32 4.22
N ARG A 82 -16.26 6.80 3.02
CA ARG A 82 -15.48 6.57 1.81
C ARG A 82 -14.11 7.21 1.88
N GLY A 83 -13.15 6.56 1.24
CA GLY A 83 -11.80 7.09 1.07
C GLY A 83 -10.74 5.98 1.08
N ARG A 84 -10.11 5.73 -0.08
CA ARG A 84 -9.05 4.72 -0.21
C ARG A 84 -7.88 5.03 0.72
N GLY A 85 -7.42 6.27 0.75
CA GLY A 85 -6.35 6.69 1.66
C GLY A 85 -6.73 6.55 3.13
N ARG A 86 -8.01 6.76 3.48
CA ARG A 86 -8.52 6.50 4.83
C ARG A 86 -8.45 5.01 5.18
N ALA A 87 -8.85 4.15 4.26
CA ALA A 87 -8.78 2.69 4.44
C ALA A 87 -7.35 2.23 4.70
N LEU A 88 -6.41 2.66 3.86
CA LEU A 88 -4.99 2.32 4.00
C LEU A 88 -4.40 2.85 5.31
N ARG A 89 -4.66 4.12 5.65
CA ARG A 89 -4.23 4.72 6.92
C ARG A 89 -4.71 3.89 8.11
N GLN A 90 -6.01 3.57 8.15
CA GLN A 90 -6.61 2.81 9.25
C GLN A 90 -5.96 1.44 9.39
N ALA A 91 -5.86 0.68 8.30
CA ALA A 91 -5.27 -0.65 8.32
C ALA A 91 -3.80 -0.61 8.76
N TRP A 92 -3.00 0.27 8.17
CA TRP A 92 -1.58 0.34 8.46
C TRP A 92 -1.26 0.81 9.89
N THR A 93 -1.99 1.82 10.39
CA THR A 93 -1.74 2.32 11.75
C THR A 93 -2.18 1.37 12.85
N GLN A 94 -3.16 0.51 12.57
CA GLN A 94 -3.62 -0.54 13.50
C GLN A 94 -2.88 -1.87 13.36
N SER A 95 -2.14 -2.05 12.28
CA SER A 95 -1.36 -3.26 12.04
C SER A 95 -0.26 -3.44 13.09
N ASP A 96 0.01 -4.67 13.47
CA ASP A 96 1.18 -5.09 14.28
C ASP A 96 2.24 -5.82 13.43
N ALA A 97 2.07 -5.89 12.08
CA ALA A 97 3.02 -6.48 11.16
C ALA A 97 4.31 -5.66 11.02
N ASP A 98 5.41 -6.26 10.63
CA ASP A 98 6.69 -5.59 10.40
C ASP A 98 6.66 -4.78 9.10
N ILE A 99 6.00 -5.33 8.09
CA ILE A 99 5.80 -4.75 6.77
C ILE A 99 4.31 -4.70 6.46
N MET A 100 3.84 -3.60 5.93
CA MET A 100 2.49 -3.44 5.41
C MET A 100 2.55 -3.21 3.90
N SER A 101 1.64 -3.84 3.18
CA SER A 101 1.48 -3.63 1.74
C SER A 101 0.03 -3.37 1.40
N TYR A 102 -0.22 -2.94 0.16
CA TYR A 102 -1.57 -3.01 -0.38
C TYR A 102 -1.55 -3.33 -1.87
N THR A 103 -2.65 -3.93 -2.31
CA THR A 103 -3.00 -4.14 -3.72
C THR A 103 -4.45 -3.77 -3.95
N ASP A 104 -4.78 -3.33 -5.17
CA ASP A 104 -6.17 -3.12 -5.56
C ASP A 104 -6.90 -4.46 -5.67
N VAL A 105 -8.21 -4.46 -5.42
CA VAL A 105 -9.03 -5.68 -5.39
C VAL A 105 -9.15 -6.36 -6.75
N ASP A 106 -9.01 -5.59 -7.84
CA ASP A 106 -9.04 -6.09 -9.22
C ASP A 106 -7.78 -6.86 -9.61
N LEU A 107 -6.73 -6.82 -8.76
CA LEU A 107 -5.42 -7.41 -9.00
C LEU A 107 -4.81 -7.00 -10.35
N SER A 108 -5.11 -5.78 -10.82
CA SER A 108 -4.56 -5.23 -12.06
C SER A 108 -3.02 -5.26 -12.10
N THR A 109 -2.36 -5.14 -10.95
CA THR A 109 -0.91 -5.31 -10.81
C THR A 109 -0.59 -6.74 -10.41
N GLU A 110 0.31 -7.40 -11.14
CA GLU A 110 0.69 -8.79 -10.85
C GLU A 110 1.31 -8.95 -9.45
N LEU A 111 0.86 -9.97 -8.73
CA LEU A 111 1.34 -10.28 -7.38
C LEU A 111 2.81 -10.71 -7.34
N ALA A 112 3.36 -11.19 -8.46
CA ALA A 112 4.76 -11.62 -8.58
C ALA A 112 5.78 -10.52 -8.22
N ALA A 113 5.37 -9.25 -8.26
CA ALA A 113 6.18 -8.13 -7.83
C ALA A 113 6.31 -8.01 -6.29
N LEU A 114 5.35 -8.59 -5.52
CA LEU A 114 5.27 -8.42 -4.06
C LEU A 114 6.51 -8.92 -3.31
N PRO A 115 7.02 -10.13 -3.56
CA PRO A 115 8.19 -10.63 -2.83
C PRO A 115 9.42 -9.75 -3.00
N LYS A 116 9.64 -9.20 -4.19
CA LYS A 116 10.78 -8.30 -4.44
C LYS A 116 10.67 -7.01 -3.63
N LEU A 117 9.50 -6.40 -3.58
CA LEU A 117 9.24 -5.19 -2.80
C LEU A 117 9.34 -5.45 -1.28
N VAL A 118 8.71 -6.52 -0.80
CA VAL A 118 8.75 -6.89 0.63
C VAL A 118 10.18 -7.16 1.07
N ASN A 119 10.94 -7.96 0.34
CA ASN A 119 12.32 -8.28 0.68
C ASN A 119 13.23 -7.04 0.63
N GLY A 120 13.02 -6.13 -0.33
CA GLY A 120 13.74 -4.86 -0.42
C GLY A 120 13.53 -3.97 0.80
N VAL A 121 12.28 -3.91 1.31
CA VAL A 121 11.95 -3.14 2.51
C VAL A 121 12.38 -3.87 3.79
N ALA A 122 12.15 -5.19 3.87
CA ALA A 122 12.52 -6.00 5.04
C ALA A 122 14.04 -6.05 5.28
N SER A 123 14.84 -5.97 4.22
CA SER A 123 16.31 -5.90 4.34
C SER A 123 16.81 -4.57 4.94
N GLY A 124 15.95 -3.55 5.06
CA GLY A 124 16.34 -2.20 5.48
C GLY A 124 17.09 -1.40 4.40
N GLN A 125 17.24 -1.95 3.18
CA GLN A 125 17.82 -1.23 2.06
C GLN A 125 16.91 -0.09 1.59
N TYR A 126 15.58 -0.31 1.68
CA TYR A 126 14.54 0.65 1.34
C TYR A 126 13.55 0.78 2.49
N ASP A 127 12.90 1.92 2.58
CA ASP A 127 11.85 2.20 3.58
C ASP A 127 10.45 1.99 2.99
N LEU A 128 10.32 2.16 1.67
CA LEU A 128 9.09 2.03 0.92
C LEU A 128 9.37 1.44 -0.45
N GLY A 129 8.47 0.58 -0.93
CA GLY A 129 8.49 0.00 -2.28
C GLY A 129 7.22 0.32 -3.04
N THR A 130 7.32 0.59 -4.34
CA THR A 130 6.19 0.81 -5.24
C THR A 130 6.38 0.10 -6.56
N GLY A 131 5.29 -0.44 -7.11
CA GLY A 131 5.26 -0.81 -8.51
C GLY A 131 5.23 0.43 -9.40
N SER A 132 5.74 0.31 -10.60
CA SER A 132 5.65 1.36 -11.62
C SER A 132 5.16 0.80 -12.95
N ARG A 133 4.20 1.49 -13.54
CA ARG A 133 3.68 1.23 -14.88
C ARG A 133 4.45 2.01 -15.95
N LEU A 134 5.38 2.88 -15.54
CA LEU A 134 6.02 3.88 -16.41
C LEU A 134 7.52 3.61 -16.62
N LEU A 135 8.10 2.64 -15.95
CA LEU A 135 9.48 2.21 -16.19
C LEU A 135 9.59 1.49 -17.53
N PRO A 136 10.76 1.48 -18.18
CA PRO A 136 10.96 0.88 -19.50
C PRO A 136 10.55 -0.58 -19.60
N ASP A 137 10.81 -1.36 -18.53
CA ASP A 137 10.52 -2.80 -18.47
C ASP A 137 9.09 -3.13 -18.00
N SER A 138 8.27 -2.11 -17.76
CA SER A 138 6.86 -2.30 -17.37
C SER A 138 6.04 -2.77 -18.56
N GLN A 139 5.19 -3.77 -18.32
CA GLN A 139 4.25 -4.29 -19.31
C GLN A 139 2.84 -3.82 -18.94
N THR A 140 2.30 -2.89 -19.71
CA THR A 140 0.98 -2.32 -19.43
C THR A 140 0.03 -2.54 -20.61
N THR A 141 -1.14 -3.10 -20.29
CA THR A 141 -2.25 -3.20 -21.24
C THR A 141 -3.30 -2.19 -20.82
N ARG A 142 -3.33 -1.05 -21.52
CA ARG A 142 -4.30 0.03 -21.27
C ARG A 142 -4.49 0.93 -22.50
N SER A 143 -5.55 1.74 -22.49
CA SER A 143 -5.82 2.68 -23.58
C SER A 143 -4.75 3.75 -23.68
N PHE A 144 -4.42 4.18 -24.92
CA PHE A 144 -3.45 5.25 -25.19
C PHE A 144 -3.79 6.55 -24.42
N LYS A 145 -5.08 6.89 -24.32
CA LYS A 145 -5.54 8.07 -23.58
C LYS A 145 -5.15 8.02 -22.09
N ARG A 146 -5.34 6.89 -21.43
CA ARG A 146 -4.98 6.72 -20.00
C ARG A 146 -3.46 6.71 -19.81
N GLU A 147 -2.73 6.11 -20.75
CA GLU A 147 -1.26 6.15 -20.75
C GLU A 147 -0.78 7.59 -20.79
N PHE A 148 -1.27 8.39 -21.75
CA PHE A 148 -0.89 9.79 -21.91
C PHE A 148 -1.21 10.63 -20.67
N ILE A 149 -2.43 10.50 -20.11
CA ILE A 149 -2.83 11.22 -18.89
C ILE A 149 -1.91 10.86 -17.72
N SER A 150 -1.61 9.58 -17.53
CA SER A 150 -0.74 9.11 -16.45
C SER A 150 0.68 9.67 -16.59
N ARG A 151 1.25 9.69 -17.80
CA ARG A 151 2.57 10.29 -18.06
C ARG A 151 2.59 11.79 -17.81
N CYS A 152 1.58 12.53 -18.28
CA CYS A 152 1.46 13.96 -18.02
C CYS A 152 1.34 14.24 -16.52
N TYR A 153 0.55 13.46 -15.80
CA TYR A 153 0.40 13.59 -14.36
C TYR A 153 1.73 13.38 -13.62
N ASN A 154 2.44 12.31 -13.92
CA ASN A 154 3.75 12.03 -13.28
C ASN A 154 4.81 13.07 -13.66
N LEU A 155 4.79 13.58 -14.89
CA LEU A 155 5.67 14.67 -15.30
C LEU A 155 5.38 15.95 -14.49
N MET A 156 4.10 16.29 -14.30
CA MET A 156 3.68 17.43 -13.47
C MET A 156 4.17 17.26 -12.02
N ILE A 157 3.99 16.07 -11.42
CA ILE A 157 4.50 15.77 -10.06
C ILE A 157 6.00 16.01 -9.99
N LYS A 158 6.77 15.45 -10.93
CA LYS A 158 8.23 15.63 -10.99
C LYS A 158 8.63 17.09 -11.13
N ALA A 159 7.98 17.83 -12.02
CA ALA A 159 8.31 19.23 -12.28
C ALA A 159 7.95 20.15 -11.09
N VAL A 160 6.78 19.93 -10.45
CA VAL A 160 6.28 20.80 -9.38
C VAL A 160 6.88 20.44 -8.03
N LEU A 161 7.04 19.15 -7.74
CA LEU A 161 7.46 18.66 -6.41
C LEU A 161 8.91 18.15 -6.38
N TRP A 162 9.59 18.16 -7.58
CA TRP A 162 10.99 17.71 -7.73
C TRP A 162 11.23 16.32 -7.17
N THR A 163 10.44 15.35 -7.62
CA THR A 163 10.51 13.96 -7.19
C THR A 163 11.24 13.08 -8.19
N SER A 164 11.78 11.96 -7.72
CA SER A 164 12.54 11.00 -8.53
C SER A 164 11.77 9.74 -8.89
N PHE A 165 10.81 9.30 -8.06
CA PHE A 165 10.01 8.11 -8.33
C PHE A 165 9.24 8.20 -9.66
N SER A 166 8.96 7.04 -10.29
CA SER A 166 8.46 7.00 -11.66
C SER A 166 6.93 7.03 -11.75
N ASP A 167 6.19 6.42 -10.82
CA ASP A 167 4.72 6.31 -10.85
C ASP A 167 4.11 6.57 -9.47
N ALA A 168 3.47 7.72 -9.31
CA ALA A 168 2.84 8.14 -8.07
C ALA A 168 1.59 7.33 -7.72
N GLN A 169 0.87 6.82 -8.72
CA GLN A 169 -0.49 6.28 -8.56
C GLN A 169 -0.61 4.77 -8.84
N CYS A 170 0.50 4.04 -8.87
CA CYS A 170 0.41 2.58 -8.95
C CYS A 170 -0.24 2.04 -7.68
N GLY A 171 -1.32 1.26 -7.83
CA GLY A 171 -2.07 0.64 -6.74
C GLY A 171 -1.36 -0.56 -6.10
N PHE A 172 -0.03 -0.50 -5.95
CA PHE A 172 0.78 -1.59 -5.44
C PHE A 172 1.99 -1.05 -4.68
N LYS A 173 1.90 -1.04 -3.35
CA LYS A 173 2.94 -0.47 -2.49
C LYS A 173 3.23 -1.34 -1.27
N VAL A 174 4.45 -1.22 -0.79
CA VAL A 174 4.96 -1.85 0.42
C VAL A 174 5.60 -0.78 1.29
N VAL A 175 5.31 -0.75 2.57
CA VAL A 175 5.84 0.23 3.52
C VAL A 175 6.39 -0.44 4.76
N SER A 176 7.50 0.08 5.27
CA SER A 176 8.02 -0.30 6.57
C SER A 176 7.15 0.26 7.70
N ARG A 177 7.22 -0.36 8.87
CA ARG A 177 6.58 0.18 10.08
C ARG A 177 7.04 1.61 10.38
N ARG A 178 8.31 1.92 10.14
CA ARG A 178 8.85 3.27 10.31
C ARG A 178 8.11 4.30 9.43
N VAL A 179 7.90 4.00 8.15
CA VAL A 179 7.12 4.89 7.25
C VAL A 179 5.70 5.08 7.76
N VAL A 180 5.06 4.00 8.25
CA VAL A 180 3.70 4.11 8.81
C VAL A 180 3.66 5.02 10.04
N GLN A 181 4.64 4.91 10.92
CA GLN A 181 4.67 5.70 12.15
C GLN A 181 5.04 7.17 11.92
N GLU A 182 5.97 7.45 11.01
CA GLU A 182 6.56 8.78 10.85
C GLU A 182 5.95 9.57 9.69
N ILE A 183 5.55 8.93 8.59
CA ILE A 183 5.04 9.61 7.38
C ILE A 183 3.51 9.61 7.32
N VAL A 184 2.86 8.48 7.55
CA VAL A 184 1.40 8.35 7.38
C VAL A 184 0.59 9.34 8.23
N PRO A 185 0.97 9.70 9.48
CA PRO A 185 0.25 10.72 10.26
C PRO A 185 0.25 12.11 9.59
N ASN A 186 1.25 12.43 8.78
CA ASN A 186 1.40 13.71 8.11
C ASN A 186 0.64 13.82 6.78
N ILE A 187 0.18 12.71 6.22
CA ILE A 187 -0.62 12.69 5.00
C ILE A 187 -2.00 13.29 5.30
N LYS A 188 -2.45 14.25 4.53
CA LYS A 188 -3.75 14.92 4.72
C LYS A 188 -4.85 14.32 3.85
N ASP A 189 -4.50 13.80 2.67
CA ASP A 189 -5.47 13.23 1.76
C ASP A 189 -6.04 11.92 2.31
N GLN A 190 -7.34 11.71 2.05
CA GLN A 190 -8.09 10.54 2.49
C GLN A 190 -8.58 9.70 1.30
N ALA A 191 -8.30 10.12 0.07
CA ALA A 191 -8.82 9.55 -1.17
C ALA A 191 -7.67 9.04 -2.07
N TRP A 192 -7.69 9.43 -3.32
CA TRP A 192 -6.74 8.93 -4.34
C TRP A 192 -5.36 9.61 -4.31
N PHE A 193 -5.29 10.87 -3.87
CA PHE A 193 -4.02 11.59 -3.77
C PHE A 193 -3.14 11.11 -2.61
N PHE A 194 -3.68 10.28 -1.72
CA PHE A 194 -2.93 9.65 -0.61
C PHE A 194 -1.62 9.00 -1.06
N ASP A 195 -1.65 8.25 -2.16
CA ASP A 195 -0.47 7.57 -2.72
C ASP A 195 0.63 8.55 -3.14
N THR A 196 0.24 9.63 -3.82
CA THR A 196 1.16 10.68 -4.24
C THR A 196 1.74 11.39 -3.02
N GLU A 197 0.91 11.74 -2.04
CA GLU A 197 1.35 12.43 -0.82
C GLU A 197 2.29 11.55 0.00
N LEU A 198 2.02 10.24 0.11
CA LEU A 198 2.89 9.26 0.75
C LEU A 198 4.30 9.25 0.14
N LEU A 199 4.38 9.06 -1.18
CA LEU A 199 5.68 8.99 -1.87
C LEU A 199 6.45 10.29 -1.78
N VAL A 200 5.77 11.43 -1.99
CA VAL A 200 6.41 12.75 -1.92
C VAL A 200 6.94 13.03 -0.53
N LEU A 201 6.13 12.84 0.51
CA LEU A 201 6.57 13.05 1.89
C LEU A 201 7.72 12.12 2.25
N ALA A 202 7.64 10.83 1.90
CA ALA A 202 8.73 9.90 2.14
C ALA A 202 10.03 10.37 1.48
N GLU A 203 10.02 10.70 0.18
CA GLU A 203 11.21 11.15 -0.55
C GLU A 203 11.78 12.46 0.03
N LYS A 204 10.92 13.46 0.33
CA LYS A 204 11.36 14.76 0.88
C LYS A 204 11.95 14.65 2.28
N HIS A 205 11.62 13.62 3.02
CA HIS A 205 12.18 13.35 4.35
C HIS A 205 13.30 12.32 4.36
N GLY A 206 13.86 12.00 3.16
CA GLY A 206 15.05 11.18 3.02
C GLY A 206 14.83 9.68 3.14
N TYR A 207 13.56 9.22 3.04
CA TYR A 207 13.26 7.79 2.99
C TYR A 207 13.60 7.23 1.62
N LYS A 208 14.17 6.04 1.59
CA LYS A 208 14.57 5.36 0.36
C LYS A 208 13.39 4.64 -0.27
N ILE A 209 13.06 5.01 -1.49
CA ILE A 209 11.97 4.42 -2.26
C ILE A 209 12.54 3.42 -3.27
N MET A 210 12.00 2.20 -3.28
CA MET A 210 12.25 1.18 -4.29
C MET A 210 11.16 1.26 -5.36
N ASP A 211 11.55 1.52 -6.59
CA ASP A 211 10.66 1.65 -7.75
C ASP A 211 10.93 0.49 -8.71
N ILE A 212 9.96 -0.40 -8.93
CA ILE A 212 10.17 -1.57 -9.80
C ILE A 212 9.15 -1.63 -10.94
N PRO A 213 9.56 -2.10 -12.13
CA PRO A 213 8.62 -2.31 -13.21
C PRO A 213 7.63 -3.42 -12.85
N VAL A 214 6.36 -3.24 -13.24
CA VAL A 214 5.31 -4.22 -13.03
C VAL A 214 4.58 -4.54 -14.33
N ARG A 215 3.99 -5.74 -14.36
CA ARG A 215 2.95 -6.06 -15.33
C ARG A 215 1.62 -5.56 -14.77
N TRP A 216 0.91 -4.80 -15.59
CA TRP A 216 -0.36 -4.20 -15.21
C TRP A 216 -1.39 -4.36 -16.34
N ILE A 217 -2.54 -4.89 -16.02
CA ILE A 217 -3.63 -5.13 -16.97
C ILE A 217 -4.83 -4.29 -16.52
N GLU A 218 -5.34 -3.47 -17.43
CA GLU A 218 -6.51 -2.63 -17.14
C GLU A 218 -7.75 -3.49 -16.91
N ASP A 219 -8.47 -3.20 -15.82
CA ASP A 219 -9.83 -3.69 -15.64
C ASP A 219 -10.80 -2.78 -16.39
N ASP A 220 -11.66 -3.40 -17.21
CA ASP A 220 -12.65 -2.69 -18.03
C ASP A 220 -13.74 -2.01 -17.16
N ASP A 221 -13.96 -2.44 -15.91
CA ASP A 221 -14.96 -1.87 -14.99
C ASP A 221 -14.42 -0.73 -14.10
N SER A 222 -13.45 0.03 -14.60
CA SER A 222 -12.86 1.13 -13.83
C SER A 222 -13.85 2.27 -13.58
N ARG A 223 -14.22 2.45 -12.30
CA ARG A 223 -15.18 3.47 -11.82
C ARG A 223 -14.56 4.84 -11.54
N VAL A 224 -13.30 5.05 -11.87
CA VAL A 224 -12.59 6.30 -11.60
C VAL A 224 -13.11 7.44 -12.50
N LYS A 225 -13.65 8.49 -11.89
CA LYS A 225 -14.07 9.72 -12.60
C LYS A 225 -12.85 10.58 -12.91
N ILE A 226 -12.21 10.34 -14.05
CA ILE A 226 -10.92 10.91 -14.44
C ILE A 226 -10.85 12.44 -14.23
N VAL A 227 -11.84 13.20 -14.68
CA VAL A 227 -11.82 14.68 -14.61
C VAL A 227 -11.87 15.18 -13.17
N LYS A 228 -12.74 14.58 -12.34
CA LYS A 228 -12.83 14.97 -10.93
C LYS A 228 -11.56 14.61 -10.18
N THR A 229 -11.03 13.40 -10.39
CA THR A 229 -9.81 12.95 -9.73
C THR A 229 -8.62 13.83 -10.13
N ALA A 230 -8.47 14.16 -11.43
CA ALA A 230 -7.41 15.06 -11.90
C ALA A 230 -7.48 16.45 -11.25
N TRP A 231 -8.69 17.00 -11.07
CA TRP A 231 -8.87 18.29 -10.39
C TRP A 231 -8.52 18.23 -8.90
N ASP A 232 -8.92 17.16 -8.21
CA ASP A 232 -8.58 16.96 -6.81
C ASP A 232 -7.08 16.72 -6.62
N ASP A 233 -6.44 16.00 -7.55
CA ASP A 233 -5.00 15.80 -7.60
C ASP A 233 -4.23 17.13 -7.77
N ILE A 234 -4.66 18.02 -8.69
CA ILE A 234 -4.04 19.35 -8.87
C ILE A 234 -4.09 20.17 -7.58
N LYS A 235 -5.24 20.17 -6.89
CA LYS A 235 -5.37 20.83 -5.57
C LYS A 235 -4.44 20.19 -4.54
N GLY A 236 -4.34 18.85 -4.56
CA GLY A 236 -3.43 18.10 -3.71
C GLY A 236 -1.98 18.51 -3.92
N VAL A 237 -1.54 18.60 -5.17
CA VAL A 237 -0.17 19.04 -5.56
C VAL A 237 0.09 20.48 -5.07
N ALA A 238 -0.83 21.41 -5.32
CA ALA A 238 -0.70 22.79 -4.89
C ALA A 238 -0.60 22.91 -3.35
N ARG A 239 -1.49 22.19 -2.62
CA ARG A 239 -1.46 22.11 -1.17
C ARG A 239 -0.14 21.53 -0.67
N LEU A 240 0.33 20.43 -1.27
CA LEU A 240 1.55 19.75 -0.84
C LEU A 240 2.77 20.63 -1.11
N ARG A 241 2.83 21.31 -2.27
CA ARG A 241 3.88 22.29 -2.58
C ARG A 241 3.95 23.41 -1.55
N TRP A 242 2.79 23.95 -1.17
CA TRP A 242 2.69 24.98 -0.12
C TRP A 242 3.17 24.45 1.24
N THR A 243 2.74 23.23 1.60
CA THR A 243 3.15 22.59 2.86
C THR A 243 4.65 22.34 2.91
N LEU A 244 5.28 21.94 1.80
CA LEU A 244 6.73 21.71 1.73
C LEU A 244 7.55 23.03 1.85
N TRP A 245 6.98 24.17 1.49
CA TRP A 245 7.66 25.47 1.61
C TRP A 245 7.48 26.14 2.96
N PHE A 246 6.30 26.06 3.53
CA PHE A 246 5.89 26.85 4.71
C PHE A 246 5.43 26.00 5.89
N GLY A 247 5.27 24.70 5.70
CA GLY A 247 4.79 23.79 6.72
C GLY A 247 5.92 23.22 7.57
N THR A 248 5.60 22.91 8.81
CA THR A 248 6.46 22.11 9.67
C THR A 248 6.05 20.65 9.55
N PHE A 249 6.96 19.80 9.06
CA PHE A 249 6.83 18.36 9.23
C PHE A 249 6.98 18.05 10.71
N GLN A 250 5.99 17.40 11.29
CA GLN A 250 6.11 16.87 12.64
C GLN A 250 6.48 15.38 12.53
N PRO A 251 7.78 15.01 12.73
CA PRO A 251 8.09 13.62 12.96
C PRO A 251 7.26 13.18 14.17
N ALA A 252 6.54 12.08 14.08
CA ALA A 252 5.85 11.54 15.22
C ALA A 252 6.86 11.45 16.36
N SER A 253 6.60 12.15 17.46
CA SER A 253 7.45 12.08 18.65
C SER A 253 7.64 10.61 19.00
N ALA A 254 8.87 10.21 19.26
CA ALA A 254 9.29 8.84 19.61
C ALA A 254 8.68 8.42 20.96
N SER A 255 7.36 8.27 21.01
CA SER A 255 6.59 7.89 22.19
C SER A 255 5.45 6.94 21.85
N LEU A 256 5.81 5.78 21.23
CA LEU A 256 5.05 4.57 21.47
C LEU A 256 6.06 3.57 22.03
N PRO A 257 5.79 2.98 23.20
CA PRO A 257 6.71 2.01 23.80
C PRO A 257 6.82 0.83 22.83
N VAL A 258 8.05 0.54 22.43
CA VAL A 258 8.41 -0.80 21.96
C VAL A 258 7.91 -1.72 23.06
N SER A 259 6.86 -2.49 22.79
CA SER A 259 6.43 -3.57 23.67
C SER A 259 7.62 -4.53 23.79
N SER A 260 8.46 -4.31 24.81
CA SER A 260 9.43 -5.28 25.26
C SER A 260 8.62 -6.47 25.77
N ARG A 261 8.43 -7.49 24.94
CA ARG A 261 8.05 -8.80 25.45
C ARG A 261 9.17 -9.22 26.39
N ALA A 262 8.88 -9.21 27.68
CA ALA A 262 9.72 -9.86 28.69
C ALA A 262 9.92 -11.32 28.26
N PRO A 263 11.16 -11.86 28.35
CA PRO A 263 11.37 -13.29 28.18
C PRO A 263 10.57 -14.00 29.27
N GLY A 264 9.74 -14.97 28.84
CA GLY A 264 8.80 -15.69 29.66
C GLY A 264 9.40 -16.29 30.91
N ALA A 265 8.63 -16.20 31.99
CA ALA A 265 8.73 -17.08 33.14
C ALA A 265 8.01 -18.40 32.84
#